data_198fdf9602fa6ddbffab54f73fe7a50c
#
_entry.id   198fdf9602fa6ddbffab54f73fe7a50c
#
_cell.length_a   1.000
_cell.length_b   1.000
_cell.length_c   1.000
_cell.angle_alpha   90.00
_cell.angle_beta   90.00
_cell.angle_gamma   90.00
#
_symmetry.space_group_name_H-M   'P 1'
#
loop_
_entity.id
_entity.type
_entity.pdbx_description
1 polymer ?
#
loop_
_entity_poly.entity_id
_entity_poly.type
_entity_poly.pdbx_seq_one_letter_code
_entity_poly.pdbx_strand_id
1 'polypeptide(L)'
;MSKRNAVVALLGLAMLAGAPGGARAEAATKLAVSYSATADFSPAFIAKEEGIFSKHGLDVTLSNLATTALGPPALQSGSLQIASISPPLLLLANDGGMDLVAVAGVAALDAKEPNSALVTRPGFAATKAEDFIGKKIGRPGINSAIDILLKTWFLDHHVPLDRVTFAETPFPKMGDLLRAGQIDAAVELEPLLTRVVASGAGTKSIDFISEVNPHIVAAIYGSTRDWAQAHRDAVHQFRAALDEAARFAKDHPDEASAIQRKYIGAVGRFAGVMLLMQPQDFDFWVKTMTRLKMLQQPVGDPARLILE
;
A
#
# COMPACT_ATOMS: atom_id res chain seq x y z
N MET A 1 -26.79 -1.96 -97.03
CA MET A 1 -26.54 -3.31 -96.48
C MET A 1 -26.21 -3.16 -95.00
N SER A 2 -27.17 -3.57 -94.20
CA SER A 2 -27.22 -3.39 -92.72
C SER A 2 -26.43 -4.46 -91.99
N LYS A 3 -25.68 -4.06 -90.98
CA LYS A 3 -25.33 -5.03 -89.90
C LYS A 3 -25.57 -4.37 -88.53
N ARG A 4 -26.57 -4.89 -87.85
CA ARG A 4 -26.97 -4.58 -86.46
C ARG A 4 -25.96 -5.24 -85.54
N ASN A 5 -25.37 -4.46 -84.63
CA ASN A 5 -24.60 -4.99 -83.53
C ASN A 5 -25.42 -4.90 -82.25
N ALA A 6 -25.67 -6.07 -81.63
CA ALA A 6 -26.33 -6.19 -80.35
C ALA A 6 -25.32 -5.95 -79.22
N VAL A 7 -25.64 -5.04 -78.33
CA VAL A 7 -24.89 -4.83 -77.09
C VAL A 7 -25.49 -5.69 -75.98
N VAL A 8 -24.71 -6.61 -75.45
CA VAL A 8 -25.07 -7.41 -74.27
C VAL A 8 -24.58 -6.67 -73.04
N ALA A 9 -25.54 -6.25 -72.19
CA ALA A 9 -25.25 -5.66 -70.90
C ALA A 9 -25.00 -6.78 -69.87
N LEU A 10 -23.73 -6.87 -69.37
CA LEU A 10 -23.42 -7.69 -68.19
C LEU A 10 -23.64 -6.87 -66.91
N LEU A 11 -24.65 -7.26 -66.14
CA LEU A 11 -24.83 -6.83 -64.76
C LEU A 11 -23.79 -7.50 -63.86
N GLY A 12 -22.75 -6.75 -63.44
CA GLY A 12 -21.82 -7.16 -62.41
C GLY A 12 -22.44 -6.99 -61.02
N LEU A 13 -22.74 -8.10 -60.35
CA LEU A 13 -23.17 -8.16 -58.94
C LEU A 13 -21.95 -7.98 -58.07
N ALA A 14 -21.74 -6.74 -57.52
CA ALA A 14 -20.67 -6.48 -56.54
C ALA A 14 -21.13 -7.03 -55.17
N MET A 15 -20.57 -8.20 -54.75
CA MET A 15 -20.62 -8.64 -53.37
C MET A 15 -19.77 -7.73 -52.50
N LEU A 16 -20.38 -6.90 -51.70
CA LEU A 16 -19.71 -6.25 -50.56
C LEU A 16 -19.39 -7.34 -49.51
N ALA A 17 -18.14 -7.82 -49.55
CA ALA A 17 -17.57 -8.58 -48.44
C ALA A 17 -17.42 -7.62 -47.25
N GLY A 18 -18.34 -7.69 -46.27
CA GLY A 18 -18.19 -7.04 -44.98
C GLY A 18 -16.94 -7.57 -44.31
N ALA A 19 -15.89 -6.74 -44.20
CA ALA A 19 -14.75 -7.06 -43.36
C ALA A 19 -15.25 -7.21 -41.91
N PRO A 20 -14.90 -8.31 -41.19
CA PRO A 20 -15.20 -8.38 -39.77
C PRO A 20 -14.45 -7.22 -39.11
N GLY A 21 -15.19 -6.34 -38.46
CA GLY A 21 -14.65 -5.28 -37.65
C GLY A 21 -13.74 -5.92 -36.60
N GLY A 22 -12.43 -5.87 -36.82
CA GLY A 22 -11.46 -6.29 -35.81
C GLY A 22 -11.70 -5.44 -34.58
N ALA A 23 -12.12 -6.06 -33.49
CA ALA A 23 -12.14 -5.42 -32.18
C ALA A 23 -10.73 -4.88 -31.96
N ARG A 24 -10.60 -3.56 -32.03
CA ARG A 24 -9.35 -2.88 -31.69
C ARG A 24 -9.08 -3.23 -30.25
N ALA A 25 -8.08 -4.06 -29.98
CA ALA A 25 -7.64 -4.32 -28.62
C ALA A 25 -7.37 -2.95 -27.99
N GLU A 26 -8.18 -2.60 -27.01
CA GLU A 26 -8.00 -1.37 -26.25
C GLU A 26 -6.60 -1.40 -25.64
N ALA A 27 -5.82 -0.35 -25.86
CA ALA A 27 -4.45 -0.32 -25.38
C ALA A 27 -4.48 -0.34 -23.83
N ALA A 28 -3.70 -1.25 -23.23
CA ALA A 28 -3.64 -1.39 -21.78
C ALA A 28 -3.31 -0.06 -21.10
N THR A 29 -4.06 0.26 -20.06
CA THR A 29 -3.85 1.49 -19.29
C THR A 29 -2.55 1.39 -18.50
N LYS A 30 -1.62 2.32 -18.74
CA LYS A 30 -0.33 2.36 -18.05
C LYS A 30 -0.48 2.94 -16.65
N LEU A 31 0.01 2.22 -15.65
CA LEU A 31 -0.01 2.63 -14.25
C LEU A 31 1.38 2.51 -13.62
N ALA A 32 1.89 3.60 -13.08
CA ALA A 32 2.99 3.57 -12.14
C ALA A 32 2.43 3.45 -10.71
N VAL A 33 2.72 2.34 -10.07
CA VAL A 33 2.18 1.97 -8.74
C VAL A 33 3.33 1.76 -7.78
N SER A 34 3.23 2.31 -6.58
CA SER A 34 4.23 2.03 -5.54
C SER A 34 3.77 0.98 -4.55
N TYR A 35 4.75 0.36 -3.88
CA TYR A 35 4.56 -0.55 -2.76
C TYR A 35 5.56 -0.28 -1.64
N SER A 36 5.28 -0.76 -0.43
CA SER A 36 6.24 -0.88 0.66
C SER A 36 6.74 -2.31 0.76
N ALA A 37 7.97 -2.50 1.24
CA ALA A 37 8.60 -3.83 1.31
C ALA A 37 8.06 -4.67 2.49
N THR A 38 6.74 -4.90 2.53
CA THR A 38 6.04 -5.75 3.49
C THR A 38 5.16 -6.78 2.79
N ALA A 39 4.79 -7.84 3.50
CA ALA A 39 3.97 -8.92 2.95
C ALA A 39 2.56 -8.47 2.54
N ASP A 40 2.07 -7.38 3.09
CA ASP A 40 0.74 -6.84 2.82
C ASP A 40 0.52 -6.44 1.35
N PHE A 41 1.62 -6.11 0.65
CA PHE A 41 1.59 -5.74 -0.77
C PHE A 41 1.75 -6.94 -1.73
N SER A 42 1.78 -8.16 -1.22
CA SER A 42 1.93 -9.39 -2.04
C SER A 42 0.92 -9.52 -3.18
N PRO A 43 -0.35 -9.12 -3.06
CA PRO A 43 -1.28 -9.16 -4.18
C PRO A 43 -0.79 -8.38 -5.39
N ALA A 44 -0.17 -7.21 -5.19
CA ALA A 44 0.38 -6.43 -6.29
C ALA A 44 1.59 -7.13 -6.96
N PHE A 45 2.44 -7.79 -6.17
CA PHE A 45 3.56 -8.56 -6.69
C PHE A 45 3.08 -9.74 -7.53
N ILE A 46 2.12 -10.51 -6.99
CA ILE A 46 1.50 -11.66 -7.65
C ILE A 46 0.78 -11.21 -8.93
N ALA A 47 -0.03 -10.14 -8.86
CA ALA A 47 -0.72 -9.63 -10.04
C ALA A 47 0.24 -9.21 -11.16
N LYS A 48 1.43 -8.72 -10.81
CA LYS A 48 2.48 -8.38 -11.78
C LYS A 48 3.14 -9.61 -12.38
N GLU A 49 3.59 -10.56 -11.56
CA GLU A 49 4.34 -11.72 -12.00
C GLU A 49 3.48 -12.72 -12.77
N GLU A 50 2.24 -12.95 -12.35
CA GLU A 50 1.29 -13.87 -12.96
C GLU A 50 0.52 -13.23 -14.15
N GLY A 51 0.85 -12.00 -14.54
CA GLY A 51 0.21 -11.31 -15.64
C GLY A 51 -1.25 -10.94 -15.39
N ILE A 52 -1.71 -10.98 -14.14
CA ILE A 52 -3.10 -10.68 -13.76
C ILE A 52 -3.43 -9.22 -14.09
N PHE A 53 -2.52 -8.27 -13.86
CA PHE A 53 -2.75 -6.89 -14.28
C PHE A 53 -3.00 -6.78 -15.79
N SER A 54 -2.20 -7.46 -16.60
CA SER A 54 -2.36 -7.45 -18.06
C SER A 54 -3.69 -8.09 -18.50
N LYS A 55 -4.12 -9.16 -17.82
CA LYS A 55 -5.43 -9.80 -18.02
C LYS A 55 -6.58 -8.83 -17.75
N HIS A 56 -6.41 -7.91 -16.80
CA HIS A 56 -7.36 -6.84 -16.49
C HIS A 56 -7.13 -5.55 -17.30
N GLY A 57 -6.37 -5.60 -18.42
CA GLY A 57 -6.15 -4.44 -19.28
C GLY A 57 -5.22 -3.36 -18.71
N LEU A 58 -4.38 -3.71 -17.72
CA LEU A 58 -3.47 -2.78 -17.05
C LEU A 58 -2.00 -3.13 -17.37
N ASP A 59 -1.22 -2.12 -17.75
CA ASP A 59 0.25 -2.20 -17.85
C ASP A 59 0.86 -1.53 -16.61
N VAL A 60 1.08 -2.33 -15.56
CA VAL A 60 1.53 -1.84 -14.26
C VAL A 60 3.05 -1.90 -14.14
N THR A 61 3.66 -0.78 -13.77
CA THR A 61 5.05 -0.72 -13.29
C THR A 61 5.04 -0.57 -11.77
N LEU A 62 5.66 -1.51 -11.06
CA LEU A 62 5.78 -1.48 -9.60
C LEU A 62 7.09 -0.82 -9.16
N SER A 63 7.03 0.09 -8.19
CA SER A 63 8.18 0.78 -7.60
C SER A 63 8.17 0.65 -6.08
N ASN A 64 9.30 0.27 -5.50
CA ASN A 64 9.45 0.29 -4.04
C ASN A 64 9.70 1.72 -3.55
N LEU A 65 8.85 2.23 -2.67
CA LEU A 65 9.12 3.47 -1.95
C LEU A 65 9.88 3.17 -0.65
N ALA A 66 10.97 3.89 -0.43
CA ALA A 66 11.77 3.75 0.80
C ALA A 66 10.93 4.01 2.06
N THR A 67 10.01 4.97 1.99
CA THR A 67 9.00 5.26 3.01
C THR A 67 7.69 5.68 2.35
N THR A 68 6.56 5.42 3.00
CA THR A 68 5.22 5.83 2.52
C THR A 68 5.03 7.35 2.46
N ALA A 69 5.86 8.11 3.20
CA ALA A 69 5.83 9.58 3.19
C ALA A 69 6.18 10.18 1.81
N LEU A 70 6.87 9.42 0.95
CA LEU A 70 7.16 9.83 -0.43
C LEU A 70 5.96 9.68 -1.38
N GLY A 71 4.90 9.00 -0.96
CA GLY A 71 3.73 8.74 -1.80
C GLY A 71 2.96 10.01 -2.21
N PRO A 72 2.51 10.86 -1.26
CA PRO A 72 1.74 12.06 -1.60
C PRO A 72 2.43 13.00 -2.60
N PRO A 73 3.71 13.38 -2.44
CA PRO A 73 4.40 14.21 -3.44
C PRO A 73 4.57 13.50 -4.79
N ALA A 74 4.76 12.17 -4.81
CA ALA A 74 4.84 11.42 -6.06
C ALA A 74 3.50 11.36 -6.82
N LEU A 75 2.36 11.28 -6.10
CA LEU A 75 1.03 11.42 -6.68
C LEU A 75 0.81 12.84 -7.22
N GLN A 76 1.16 13.86 -6.45
CA GLN A 76 0.98 15.26 -6.84
C GLN A 76 1.79 15.61 -8.09
N SER A 77 2.99 15.06 -8.25
CA SER A 77 3.82 15.27 -9.44
C SER A 77 3.38 14.45 -10.65
N GLY A 78 2.47 13.48 -10.48
CA GLY A 78 2.06 12.54 -11.52
C GLY A 78 3.09 11.45 -11.83
N SER A 79 4.19 11.36 -11.06
CA SER A 79 5.18 10.28 -11.22
C SER A 79 4.64 8.92 -10.81
N LEU A 80 3.63 8.89 -9.95
CA LEU A 80 2.80 7.73 -9.63
C LEU A 80 1.34 8.04 -9.88
N GLN A 81 0.59 7.08 -10.39
CA GLN A 81 -0.87 7.15 -10.49
C GLN A 81 -1.53 6.58 -9.24
N ILE A 82 -0.92 5.54 -8.65
CA ILE A 82 -1.39 4.91 -7.41
C ILE A 82 -0.18 4.74 -6.49
N ALA A 83 -0.28 5.21 -5.26
CA ALA A 83 0.79 5.09 -4.28
C ALA A 83 0.36 4.31 -3.03
N SER A 84 1.29 3.48 -2.52
CA SER A 84 1.18 2.94 -1.18
C SER A 84 1.38 4.07 -0.17
N ILE A 85 0.33 4.40 0.57
CA ILE A 85 0.33 5.42 1.62
C ILE A 85 -0.41 4.87 2.85
N SER A 86 -0.54 5.69 3.87
CA SER A 86 -1.36 5.37 5.04
C SER A 86 -2.51 6.36 5.18
N PRO A 87 -3.60 6.00 5.88
CA PRO A 87 -4.69 6.94 6.15
C PRO A 87 -4.22 8.27 6.76
N PRO A 88 -3.29 8.31 7.74
CA PRO A 88 -2.75 9.58 8.24
C PRO A 88 -2.06 10.43 7.17
N LEU A 89 -1.28 9.82 6.28
CA LEU A 89 -0.60 10.57 5.21
C LEU A 89 -1.59 11.14 4.20
N LEU A 90 -2.68 10.42 3.90
CA LEU A 90 -3.77 10.94 3.09
C LEU A 90 -4.44 12.14 3.77
N LEU A 91 -4.75 12.02 5.07
CA LEU A 91 -5.36 13.09 5.85
C LEU A 91 -4.47 14.34 5.89
N LEU A 92 -3.16 14.19 6.17
CA LEU A 92 -2.21 15.31 6.19
C LEU A 92 -2.03 15.96 4.82
N ALA A 93 -1.98 15.15 3.76
CA ALA A 93 -1.89 15.68 2.40
C ALA A 93 -3.09 16.54 2.05
N ASN A 94 -4.30 16.08 2.40
CA ASN A 94 -5.53 16.82 2.16
C ASN A 94 -5.66 18.05 3.06
N ASP A 95 -5.23 17.98 4.33
CA ASP A 95 -5.15 19.14 5.23
C ASP A 95 -4.17 20.20 4.71
N GLY A 96 -3.11 19.77 4.00
CA GLY A 96 -2.14 20.64 3.31
C GLY A 96 -2.60 21.13 1.92
N GLY A 97 -3.85 20.87 1.53
CA GLY A 97 -4.45 21.37 0.28
C GLY A 97 -4.29 20.45 -0.93
N MET A 98 -3.80 19.21 -0.77
CA MET A 98 -3.92 18.19 -1.81
C MET A 98 -5.35 17.63 -1.83
N ASP A 99 -5.74 16.99 -2.94
CA ASP A 99 -7.02 16.27 -3.02
C ASP A 99 -6.76 14.81 -3.37
N LEU A 100 -6.37 14.04 -2.35
CA LEU A 100 -6.10 12.61 -2.45
C LEU A 100 -7.31 11.79 -1.99
N VAL A 101 -7.47 10.62 -2.61
CA VAL A 101 -8.50 9.63 -2.24
C VAL A 101 -7.88 8.25 -2.07
N ALA A 102 -8.45 7.46 -1.18
CA ALA A 102 -8.17 6.03 -1.10
C ALA A 102 -8.85 5.31 -2.26
N VAL A 103 -8.07 4.56 -3.04
CA VAL A 103 -8.58 3.78 -4.16
C VAL A 103 -8.68 2.29 -3.82
N ALA A 104 -7.92 1.81 -2.85
CA ALA A 104 -8.06 0.45 -2.28
C ALA A 104 -7.45 0.41 -0.87
N GLY A 105 -8.00 -0.43 0.00
CA GLY A 105 -7.33 -0.87 1.22
C GLY A 105 -6.22 -1.89 0.88
N VAL A 106 -5.23 -2.01 1.76
CA VAL A 106 -4.15 -2.99 1.62
C VAL A 106 -4.23 -4.02 2.74
N ALA A 107 -4.11 -3.57 3.99
CA ALA A 107 -4.13 -4.44 5.16
C ALA A 107 -4.67 -3.71 6.39
N ALA A 108 -5.33 -4.47 7.25
CA ALA A 108 -5.57 -4.10 8.63
C ALA A 108 -4.54 -4.79 9.55
N LEU A 109 -4.06 -4.06 10.54
CA LEU A 109 -3.36 -4.63 11.68
C LEU A 109 -4.43 -5.13 12.65
N ASP A 110 -4.31 -6.38 13.09
CA ASP A 110 -5.30 -7.04 13.95
C ASP A 110 -4.60 -7.69 15.16
N ALA A 111 -5.07 -7.37 16.36
CA ALA A 111 -4.53 -7.92 17.60
C ALA A 111 -4.71 -9.45 17.73
N LYS A 112 -5.67 -10.05 17.01
CA LYS A 112 -5.84 -11.51 16.98
C LYS A 112 -4.73 -12.20 16.21
N GLU A 113 -4.07 -11.47 15.32
CA GLU A 113 -3.01 -11.95 14.45
C GLU A 113 -1.87 -10.94 14.38
N PRO A 114 -1.18 -10.66 15.52
CA PRO A 114 -0.18 -9.62 15.59
C PRO A 114 0.98 -9.93 14.63
N ASN A 115 1.22 -9.00 13.72
CA ASN A 115 2.28 -9.10 12.70
C ASN A 115 3.35 -8.03 12.86
N SER A 116 3.39 -7.35 14.02
CA SER A 116 4.30 -6.26 14.31
C SER A 116 4.77 -6.28 15.76
N ALA A 117 5.90 -5.65 16.04
CA ALA A 117 6.37 -5.42 17.41
C ALA A 117 7.43 -4.32 17.47
N LEU A 118 7.64 -3.75 18.65
CA LEU A 118 8.91 -3.17 19.03
C LEU A 118 9.93 -4.29 19.23
N VAL A 119 11.09 -4.15 18.59
CA VAL A 119 12.24 -5.05 18.70
C VAL A 119 13.37 -4.25 19.31
N THR A 120 13.97 -4.75 20.37
CA THR A 120 15.11 -4.12 21.05
C THR A 120 16.43 -4.74 20.57
N ARG A 121 17.51 -3.94 20.55
CA ARG A 121 18.85 -4.43 20.22
C ARG A 121 19.35 -5.43 21.26
N PRO A 122 20.36 -6.24 20.93
CA PRO A 122 21.03 -7.10 21.91
C PRO A 122 21.54 -6.29 23.10
N GLY A 123 21.33 -6.82 24.30
CA GLY A 123 21.75 -6.20 25.56
C GLY A 123 20.84 -5.06 26.05
N PHE A 124 19.73 -4.77 25.38
CA PHE A 124 18.70 -3.87 25.87
C PHE A 124 17.36 -4.63 26.00
N ALA A 125 16.81 -4.67 27.19
CA ALA A 125 15.49 -5.24 27.47
C ALA A 125 14.53 -4.11 27.84
N ALA A 126 13.32 -4.15 27.24
CA ALA A 126 12.24 -3.23 27.55
C ALA A 126 10.92 -4.02 27.67
N THR A 127 10.13 -3.70 28.68
CA THR A 127 8.83 -4.35 28.96
C THR A 127 7.70 -3.33 29.11
N LYS A 128 8.02 -2.05 29.14
CA LYS A 128 7.08 -0.94 29.27
C LYS A 128 7.59 0.32 28.59
N ALA A 129 6.69 1.27 28.38
CA ALA A 129 6.99 2.49 27.63
C ALA A 129 8.12 3.34 28.23
N GLU A 130 8.21 3.41 29.56
CA GLU A 130 9.21 4.20 30.27
C GLU A 130 10.64 3.69 30.05
N ASP A 131 10.81 2.40 29.72
CA ASP A 131 12.13 1.82 29.44
C ASP A 131 12.80 2.43 28.20
N PHE A 132 12.01 3.08 27.34
CA PHE A 132 12.48 3.75 26.14
C PHE A 132 12.86 5.24 26.35
N ILE A 133 12.72 5.79 27.57
CA ILE A 133 13.16 7.17 27.86
C ILE A 133 14.67 7.28 27.63
N GLY A 134 15.07 8.27 26.83
CA GLY A 134 16.46 8.48 26.41
C GLY A 134 16.96 7.52 25.34
N LYS A 135 16.10 6.66 24.78
CA LYS A 135 16.44 5.70 23.73
C LYS A 135 16.13 6.23 22.35
N LYS A 136 16.80 5.64 21.36
CA LYS A 136 16.64 5.95 19.94
C LYS A 136 15.88 4.81 19.25
N ILE A 137 14.71 5.13 18.69
CA ILE A 137 13.81 4.14 18.07
C ILE A 137 13.73 4.38 16.57
N GLY A 138 14.02 3.33 15.79
CA GLY A 138 13.80 3.31 14.34
C GLY A 138 12.32 3.15 13.99
N ARG A 139 11.83 3.96 13.05
CA ARG A 139 10.45 3.93 12.56
C ARG A 139 10.41 4.13 11.04
N PRO A 140 9.41 3.54 10.32
CA PRO A 140 9.47 3.43 8.85
C PRO A 140 9.19 4.72 8.08
N GLY A 141 8.70 5.76 8.72
CA GLY A 141 8.39 7.03 8.05
C GLY A 141 7.76 8.03 8.98
N ILE A 142 8.10 9.29 8.79
CA ILE A 142 7.53 10.41 9.54
C ILE A 142 6.04 10.49 9.19
N ASN A 143 5.19 10.62 10.22
CA ASN A 143 3.73 10.74 10.10
C ASN A 143 3.05 9.55 9.39
N SER A 144 3.75 8.42 9.22
CA SER A 144 3.12 7.17 8.79
C SER A 144 2.17 6.63 9.87
N ALA A 145 1.32 5.67 9.52
CA ALA A 145 0.46 5.00 10.49
C ALA A 145 1.24 4.47 11.70
N ILE A 146 2.36 3.79 11.45
CA ILE A 146 3.23 3.21 12.48
C ILE A 146 3.84 4.29 13.38
N ASP A 147 4.30 5.42 12.82
CA ASP A 147 4.83 6.53 13.60
C ASP A 147 3.77 7.14 14.53
N ILE A 148 2.54 7.33 14.03
CA ILE A 148 1.44 7.89 14.83
C ILE A 148 1.00 6.92 15.90
N LEU A 149 0.89 5.62 15.60
CA LEU A 149 0.58 4.60 16.60
C LEU A 149 1.63 4.55 17.70
N LEU A 150 2.91 4.58 17.34
CA LEU A 150 4.02 4.58 18.30
C LEU A 150 3.98 5.81 19.21
N LYS A 151 3.78 6.99 18.64
CA LYS A 151 3.62 8.23 19.44
C LYS A 151 2.41 8.18 20.34
N THR A 152 1.29 7.65 19.84
CA THR A 152 0.05 7.49 20.61
C THR A 152 0.27 6.56 21.79
N TRP A 153 0.93 5.43 21.57
CA TRP A 153 1.26 4.47 22.62
C TRP A 153 2.12 5.09 23.73
N PHE A 154 3.16 5.86 23.39
CA PHE A 154 3.96 6.56 24.39
C PHE A 154 3.12 7.55 25.22
N LEU A 155 2.25 8.34 24.56
CA LEU A 155 1.40 9.31 25.24
C LEU A 155 0.35 8.66 26.12
N ASP A 156 -0.21 7.52 25.72
CA ASP A 156 -1.16 6.76 26.52
C ASP A 156 -0.51 6.17 27.78
N HIS A 157 0.80 5.90 27.73
CA HIS A 157 1.62 5.48 28.87
C HIS A 157 2.32 6.63 29.58
N HIS A 158 1.88 7.87 29.36
CA HIS A 158 2.42 9.08 30.01
C HIS A 158 3.91 9.33 29.78
N VAL A 159 4.49 8.80 28.70
CA VAL A 159 5.87 9.09 28.28
C VAL A 159 5.88 10.28 27.31
N PRO A 160 6.51 11.41 27.67
CA PRO A 160 6.61 12.57 26.79
C PRO A 160 7.47 12.25 25.56
N LEU A 161 7.00 12.67 24.38
CA LEU A 161 7.66 12.34 23.10
C LEU A 161 9.05 12.95 22.96
N ASP A 162 9.32 14.08 23.62
CA ASP A 162 10.63 14.74 23.67
C ASP A 162 11.67 13.96 24.50
N ARG A 163 11.24 12.97 25.26
CA ARG A 163 12.11 12.06 26.04
C ARG A 163 12.55 10.84 25.23
N VAL A 164 12.08 10.65 24.00
CA VAL A 164 12.40 9.55 23.10
C VAL A 164 12.91 10.11 21.77
N THR A 165 14.00 9.54 21.25
CA THR A 165 14.52 9.95 19.94
C THR A 165 13.97 9.04 18.86
N PHE A 166 13.30 9.61 17.86
CA PHE A 166 12.77 8.85 16.71
C PHE A 166 13.67 9.04 15.49
N ALA A 167 14.11 7.92 14.89
CA ALA A 167 14.91 7.91 13.67
C ALA A 167 14.10 7.33 12.51
N GLU A 168 13.95 8.09 11.43
CA GLU A 168 13.35 7.55 10.22
C GLU A 168 14.30 6.51 9.59
N THR A 169 13.80 5.30 9.41
CA THR A 169 14.58 4.15 8.97
C THR A 169 13.71 3.22 8.13
N PRO A 170 14.09 2.92 6.89
CA PRO A 170 13.40 1.90 6.09
C PRO A 170 13.47 0.53 6.78
N PHE A 171 12.37 -0.21 6.77
CA PHE A 171 12.26 -1.54 7.39
C PHE A 171 13.45 -2.47 7.11
N PRO A 172 13.92 -2.66 5.86
CA PRO A 172 14.99 -3.61 5.60
C PRO A 172 16.33 -3.29 6.27
N LYS A 173 16.52 -2.03 6.73
CA LYS A 173 17.76 -1.57 7.39
C LYS A 173 17.72 -1.63 8.91
N MET A 174 16.55 -1.79 9.51
CA MET A 174 16.38 -1.71 10.97
C MET A 174 17.17 -2.79 11.70
N GLY A 175 17.15 -4.04 11.22
CA GLY A 175 17.89 -5.13 11.82
C GLY A 175 19.42 -4.91 11.87
N ASP A 176 20.00 -4.32 10.84
CA ASP A 176 21.42 -4.01 10.80
C ASP A 176 21.77 -2.87 11.77
N LEU A 177 20.91 -1.85 11.87
CA LEU A 177 21.11 -0.74 12.81
C LEU A 177 20.95 -1.17 14.27
N LEU A 178 20.02 -2.11 14.56
CA LEU A 178 19.87 -2.73 15.88
C LEU A 178 21.14 -3.49 16.26
N ARG A 179 21.65 -4.35 15.35
CA ARG A 179 22.87 -5.14 15.57
C ARG A 179 24.09 -4.24 15.79
N ALA A 180 24.17 -3.14 15.05
CA ALA A 180 25.25 -2.15 15.19
C ALA A 180 25.09 -1.22 16.40
N GLY A 181 24.00 -1.29 17.17
CA GLY A 181 23.71 -0.41 18.29
C GLY A 181 23.48 1.05 17.89
N GLN A 182 23.18 1.32 16.62
CA GLN A 182 22.91 2.68 16.12
C GLN A 182 21.50 3.16 16.47
N ILE A 183 20.60 2.23 16.73
CA ILE A 183 19.29 2.42 17.34
C ILE A 183 19.10 1.42 18.48
N ASP A 184 18.36 1.80 19.52
CA ASP A 184 18.11 0.94 20.68
C ASP A 184 16.93 0.02 20.46
N ALA A 185 15.96 0.45 19.68
CA ALA A 185 14.78 -0.32 19.29
C ALA A 185 14.34 0.04 17.88
N ALA A 186 13.50 -0.79 17.30
CA ALA A 186 12.85 -0.55 16.01
C ALA A 186 11.43 -1.10 16.01
N VAL A 187 10.56 -0.50 15.22
CA VAL A 187 9.26 -1.10 14.89
C VAL A 187 9.43 -2.01 13.69
N GLU A 188 9.23 -3.29 13.86
CA GLU A 188 9.30 -4.27 12.78
C GLU A 188 7.93 -4.89 12.49
N LEU A 189 7.71 -5.20 11.21
CA LEU A 189 6.55 -5.93 10.71
C LEU A 189 7.01 -7.24 10.07
N GLU A 190 6.09 -8.23 10.03
CA GLU A 190 6.35 -9.47 9.30
C GLU A 190 6.54 -9.22 7.79
N PRO A 191 7.44 -9.94 7.12
CA PRO A 191 8.30 -11.03 7.59
C PRO A 191 9.64 -10.56 8.20
N LEU A 192 9.90 -9.26 8.23
CA LEU A 192 11.18 -8.72 8.70
C LEU A 192 11.36 -8.88 10.21
N LEU A 193 10.27 -8.82 10.98
CA LEU A 193 10.26 -9.10 12.41
C LEU A 193 10.85 -10.48 12.71
N THR A 194 10.31 -11.53 12.09
CA THR A 194 10.83 -12.90 12.24
C THR A 194 12.30 -12.98 11.81
N ARG A 195 12.69 -12.33 10.70
CA ARG A 195 14.09 -12.35 10.23
C ARG A 195 15.06 -11.68 11.22
N VAL A 196 14.68 -10.52 11.76
CA VAL A 196 15.50 -9.76 12.72
C VAL A 196 15.71 -10.58 14.00
N VAL A 197 14.66 -11.19 14.52
CA VAL A 197 14.71 -12.05 15.72
C VAL A 197 15.53 -13.32 15.44
N ALA A 198 15.26 -14.03 14.36
CA ALA A 198 15.95 -15.27 14.01
C ALA A 198 17.45 -15.06 13.76
N SER A 199 17.86 -13.89 13.24
CA SER A 199 19.28 -13.56 13.03
C SER A 199 20.01 -13.10 14.29
N GLY A 200 19.34 -12.99 15.44
CA GLY A 200 19.87 -12.43 16.67
C GLY A 200 20.18 -10.93 16.62
N ALA A 201 19.67 -10.23 15.61
CA ALA A 201 19.86 -8.79 15.48
C ALA A 201 19.03 -7.98 16.49
N GLY A 202 17.98 -8.58 17.04
CA GLY A 202 17.14 -7.99 18.08
C GLY A 202 16.25 -9.02 18.77
N THR A 203 15.58 -8.58 19.83
CA THR A 203 14.63 -9.38 20.61
C THR A 203 13.27 -8.73 20.54
N LYS A 204 12.22 -9.52 20.21
CA LYS A 204 10.83 -9.05 20.26
C LYS A 204 10.50 -8.59 21.69
N SER A 205 9.93 -7.39 21.81
CA SER A 205 9.65 -6.74 23.09
C SER A 205 8.14 -6.53 23.27
N ILE A 206 7.57 -5.49 22.70
CA ILE A 206 6.20 -5.04 22.99
C ILE A 206 5.37 -5.00 21.71
N ASP A 207 4.15 -5.54 21.77
CA ASP A 207 3.13 -5.38 20.73
C ASP A 207 2.28 -4.13 21.04
N PHE A 208 2.86 -2.97 20.84
CA PHE A 208 2.26 -1.68 21.15
C PHE A 208 1.04 -1.35 20.28
N ILE A 209 0.97 -1.90 19.06
CA ILE A 209 -0.12 -1.60 18.12
C ILE A 209 -1.42 -2.17 18.63
N SER A 210 -1.41 -3.42 19.10
CA SER A 210 -2.59 -4.08 19.66
C SER A 210 -3.12 -3.38 20.94
N GLU A 211 -2.21 -2.75 21.72
CA GLU A 211 -2.60 -1.95 22.88
C GLU A 211 -3.30 -0.65 22.49
N VAL A 212 -2.87 0.00 21.41
CA VAL A 212 -3.45 1.27 20.94
C VAL A 212 -4.80 1.04 20.25
N ASN A 213 -4.87 0.06 19.35
CA ASN A 213 -6.10 -0.29 18.65
C ASN A 213 -6.04 -1.74 18.18
N PRO A 214 -6.99 -2.59 18.63
CA PRO A 214 -6.98 -4.01 18.29
C PRO A 214 -7.28 -4.32 16.82
N HIS A 215 -7.83 -3.37 16.07
CA HIS A 215 -8.09 -3.53 14.63
C HIS A 215 -8.02 -2.17 13.93
N ILE A 216 -7.06 -2.00 13.02
CA ILE A 216 -6.85 -0.72 12.35
C ILE A 216 -6.34 -0.88 10.92
N VAL A 217 -6.91 -0.13 9.99
CA VAL A 217 -6.36 0.01 8.63
C VAL A 217 -5.12 0.89 8.68
N ALA A 218 -3.96 0.31 8.38
CA ALA A 218 -2.67 1.00 8.47
C ALA A 218 -2.05 1.31 7.11
N ALA A 219 -2.45 0.60 6.05
CA ALA A 219 -1.96 0.78 4.69
C ALA A 219 -3.10 0.81 3.68
N ILE A 220 -2.99 1.73 2.73
CA ILE A 220 -3.94 1.92 1.64
C ILE A 220 -3.21 2.22 0.34
N TYR A 221 -3.88 2.03 -0.77
CA TYR A 221 -3.51 2.64 -2.03
C TYR A 221 -4.26 3.97 -2.19
N GLY A 222 -3.53 5.05 -2.40
CA GLY A 222 -4.07 6.38 -2.67
C GLY A 222 -3.80 6.83 -4.10
N SER A 223 -4.59 7.80 -4.55
CA SER A 223 -4.42 8.49 -5.83
C SER A 223 -4.87 9.94 -5.69
N THR A 224 -4.56 10.81 -6.66
CA THR A 224 -5.25 12.10 -6.75
C THR A 224 -6.70 11.86 -7.16
N ARG A 225 -7.62 12.66 -6.60
CA ARG A 225 -9.06 12.53 -6.95
C ARG A 225 -9.28 12.72 -8.43
N ASP A 226 -8.67 13.74 -9.03
CA ASP A 226 -8.81 14.04 -10.45
C ASP A 226 -8.41 12.85 -11.33
N TRP A 227 -7.25 12.25 -11.06
CA TRP A 227 -6.82 11.10 -11.83
C TRP A 227 -7.75 9.91 -11.63
N ALA A 228 -8.11 9.62 -10.37
CA ALA A 228 -8.94 8.47 -10.03
C ALA A 228 -10.35 8.59 -10.61
N GLN A 229 -10.93 9.79 -10.65
CA GLN A 229 -12.22 10.05 -11.26
C GLN A 229 -12.19 9.95 -12.79
N ALA A 230 -11.12 10.45 -13.41
CA ALA A 230 -10.93 10.34 -14.86
C ALA A 230 -10.65 8.90 -15.33
N HIS A 231 -10.18 8.03 -14.43
CA HIS A 231 -9.77 6.66 -14.75
C HIS A 231 -10.47 5.62 -13.85
N ARG A 232 -11.76 5.80 -13.57
CA ARG A 232 -12.56 4.89 -12.71
C ARG A 232 -12.44 3.43 -13.12
N ASP A 233 -12.50 3.16 -14.43
CA ASP A 233 -12.38 1.79 -14.95
C ASP A 233 -11.01 1.19 -14.59
N ALA A 234 -9.93 1.94 -14.73
CA ALA A 234 -8.59 1.47 -14.33
C ALA A 234 -8.49 1.19 -12.82
N VAL A 235 -9.15 1.99 -11.97
CA VAL A 235 -9.20 1.72 -10.52
C VAL A 235 -10.01 0.47 -10.23
N HIS A 236 -11.15 0.25 -10.90
CA HIS A 236 -11.92 -0.98 -10.75
C HIS A 236 -11.14 -2.21 -11.20
N GLN A 237 -10.46 -2.14 -12.36
CA GLN A 237 -9.60 -3.19 -12.88
C GLN A 237 -8.43 -3.48 -11.93
N PHE A 238 -7.82 -2.44 -11.34
CA PHE A 238 -6.76 -2.58 -10.35
C PHE A 238 -7.24 -3.33 -9.09
N ARG A 239 -8.40 -2.94 -8.54
CA ARG A 239 -9.02 -3.65 -7.40
C ARG A 239 -9.31 -5.12 -7.75
N ALA A 240 -9.91 -5.37 -8.92
CA ALA A 240 -10.24 -6.72 -9.38
C ALA A 240 -8.97 -7.59 -9.54
N ALA A 241 -7.90 -7.02 -10.08
CA ALA A 241 -6.61 -7.71 -10.21
C ALA A 241 -5.99 -8.05 -8.86
N LEU A 242 -6.04 -7.15 -7.87
CA LEU A 242 -5.56 -7.43 -6.52
C LEU A 242 -6.38 -8.53 -5.83
N ASP A 243 -7.71 -8.54 -6.02
CA ASP A 243 -8.59 -9.56 -5.46
C ASP A 243 -8.33 -10.93 -6.10
N GLU A 244 -8.14 -10.99 -7.43
CA GLU A 244 -7.74 -12.23 -8.13
C GLU A 244 -6.38 -12.74 -7.64
N ALA A 245 -5.41 -11.85 -7.48
CA ALA A 245 -4.08 -12.18 -6.96
C ALA A 245 -4.12 -12.68 -5.50
N ALA A 246 -5.01 -12.14 -4.69
CA ALA A 246 -5.24 -12.62 -3.32
C ALA A 246 -5.82 -14.04 -3.29
N ARG A 247 -6.73 -14.38 -4.22
CA ARG A 247 -7.22 -15.75 -4.38
C ARG A 247 -6.11 -16.68 -4.86
N PHE A 248 -5.35 -16.26 -5.88
CA PHE A 248 -4.20 -17.01 -6.36
C PHE A 248 -3.24 -17.38 -5.24
N ALA A 249 -2.92 -16.44 -4.33
CA ALA A 249 -2.02 -16.70 -3.21
C ALA A 249 -2.52 -17.81 -2.26
N LYS A 250 -3.84 -17.96 -2.10
CA LYS A 250 -4.44 -19.02 -1.27
C LYS A 250 -4.36 -20.39 -1.96
N ASP A 251 -4.56 -20.39 -3.28
CA ASP A 251 -4.59 -21.62 -4.08
C ASP A 251 -3.18 -22.11 -4.43
N HIS A 252 -2.19 -21.18 -4.47
CA HIS A 252 -0.80 -21.40 -4.88
C HIS A 252 0.22 -20.83 -3.86
N PRO A 253 0.23 -21.32 -2.61
CA PRO A 253 1.03 -20.72 -1.53
C PRO A 253 2.54 -20.75 -1.76
N ASP A 254 3.06 -21.78 -2.44
CA ASP A 254 4.48 -21.91 -2.74
C ASP A 254 4.94 -20.91 -3.79
N GLU A 255 4.15 -20.70 -4.84
CA GLU A 255 4.40 -19.70 -5.89
C GLU A 255 4.31 -18.28 -5.32
N ALA A 256 3.27 -18.00 -4.53
CA ALA A 256 3.12 -16.72 -3.83
C ALA A 256 4.31 -16.43 -2.91
N SER A 257 4.82 -17.44 -2.19
CA SER A 257 6.02 -17.33 -1.35
C SER A 257 7.29 -17.06 -2.17
N ALA A 258 7.43 -17.67 -3.35
CA ALA A 258 8.56 -17.41 -4.26
C ALA A 258 8.53 -15.98 -4.78
N ILE A 259 7.34 -15.47 -5.15
CA ILE A 259 7.13 -14.08 -5.59
C ILE A 259 7.45 -13.11 -4.46
N GLN A 260 6.98 -13.36 -3.23
CA GLN A 260 7.33 -12.52 -2.08
C GLN A 260 8.85 -12.41 -1.90
N ARG A 261 9.56 -13.55 -1.93
CA ARG A 261 11.04 -13.54 -1.81
C ARG A 261 11.71 -12.68 -2.87
N LYS A 262 11.20 -12.67 -4.09
CA LYS A 262 11.73 -11.84 -5.18
C LYS A 262 11.62 -10.34 -4.87
N TYR A 263 10.51 -9.89 -4.28
CA TYR A 263 10.23 -8.46 -4.06
C TYR A 263 10.73 -7.94 -2.72
N ILE A 264 10.64 -8.74 -1.65
CA ILE A 264 10.95 -8.29 -0.29
C ILE A 264 12.04 -9.10 0.41
N GLY A 265 12.63 -10.09 -0.27
CA GLY A 265 13.75 -10.89 0.26
C GLY A 265 13.37 -11.83 1.40
N ALA A 266 12.08 -12.01 1.70
CA ALA A 266 11.56 -12.84 2.78
C ALA A 266 10.16 -13.33 2.44
N VAL A 267 9.67 -14.32 3.21
CA VAL A 267 8.28 -14.78 3.13
C VAL A 267 7.57 -14.41 4.41
N GLY A 268 6.49 -13.66 4.27
CA GLY A 268 5.62 -13.31 5.37
C GLY A 268 4.24 -13.91 5.19
N ARG A 269 3.49 -13.93 6.28
CA ARG A 269 2.10 -14.32 6.24
C ARG A 269 1.33 -13.41 5.29
N PHE A 270 0.57 -14.00 4.42
CA PHE A 270 -0.35 -13.29 3.56
C PHE A 270 -1.59 -12.88 4.39
N ALA A 271 -1.71 -11.61 4.71
CA ALA A 271 -2.94 -11.07 5.28
C ALA A 271 -4.01 -10.97 4.18
N GLY A 272 -5.26 -11.21 4.52
CA GLY A 272 -6.37 -11.03 3.59
C GLY A 272 -6.42 -9.59 3.06
N VAL A 273 -6.75 -9.40 1.79
CA VAL A 273 -6.85 -8.07 1.19
C VAL A 273 -8.14 -7.40 1.61
N MET A 274 -8.04 -6.21 2.19
CA MET A 274 -9.18 -5.32 2.40
C MET A 274 -9.27 -4.33 1.23
N LEU A 275 -9.98 -4.73 0.17
CA LEU A 275 -10.05 -3.90 -1.05
C LEU A 275 -11.00 -2.70 -0.93
N LEU A 276 -12.05 -2.84 -0.15
CA LEU A 276 -13.07 -1.80 0.02
C LEU A 276 -12.91 -1.13 1.38
N MET A 277 -12.56 0.14 1.32
CA MET A 277 -12.52 1.01 2.49
C MET A 277 -13.92 1.47 2.85
N GLN A 278 -14.13 1.65 4.16
CA GLN A 278 -15.35 2.26 4.70
C GLN A 278 -15.00 3.60 5.35
N PRO A 279 -15.92 4.58 5.39
CA PRO A 279 -15.67 5.86 6.07
C PRO A 279 -15.16 5.69 7.51
N GLN A 280 -15.68 4.70 8.24
CA GLN A 280 -15.29 4.37 9.61
C GLN A 280 -13.82 3.97 9.77
N ASP A 281 -13.17 3.51 8.71
CA ASP A 281 -11.75 3.16 8.73
C ASP A 281 -10.86 4.39 8.98
N PHE A 282 -11.39 5.60 8.76
CA PHE A 282 -10.71 6.85 9.06
C PHE A 282 -10.99 7.41 10.46
N ASP A 283 -12.03 6.97 11.16
CA ASP A 283 -12.48 7.56 12.42
C ASP A 283 -11.40 7.58 13.50
N PHE A 284 -10.72 6.44 13.66
CA PHE A 284 -9.60 6.34 14.62
C PHE A 284 -8.49 7.35 14.29
N TRP A 285 -8.13 7.47 13.01
CA TRP A 285 -7.06 8.34 12.56
C TRP A 285 -7.42 9.80 12.74
N VAL A 286 -8.62 10.20 12.36
CA VAL A 286 -9.12 11.57 12.55
C VAL A 286 -9.08 11.95 14.04
N LYS A 287 -9.63 11.10 14.91
CA LYS A 287 -9.64 11.30 16.36
C LYS A 287 -8.23 11.42 16.93
N THR A 288 -7.36 10.50 16.56
CA THR A 288 -5.98 10.44 17.06
C THR A 288 -5.17 11.64 16.59
N MET A 289 -5.22 11.97 15.31
CA MET A 289 -4.47 13.09 14.74
C MET A 289 -4.98 14.45 15.24
N THR A 290 -6.27 14.58 15.52
CA THR A 290 -6.84 15.77 16.19
C THR A 290 -6.29 15.89 17.61
N ARG A 291 -6.27 14.79 18.40
CA ARG A 291 -5.66 14.77 19.74
C ARG A 291 -4.18 15.18 19.72
N LEU A 292 -3.45 14.71 18.71
CA LEU A 292 -2.03 15.02 18.52
C LEU A 292 -1.80 16.42 17.91
N LYS A 293 -2.86 17.18 17.62
CA LYS A 293 -2.81 18.51 16.98
C LYS A 293 -2.05 18.49 15.64
N MET A 294 -2.22 17.44 14.87
CA MET A 294 -1.55 17.26 13.58
C MET A 294 -2.36 17.81 12.40
N LEU A 295 -3.66 18.00 12.58
CA LEU A 295 -4.57 18.56 11.58
C LEU A 295 -4.82 20.03 11.88
N GLN A 296 -4.77 20.88 10.84
CA GLN A 296 -5.02 22.31 10.93
C GLN A 296 -6.52 22.62 10.84
N GLN A 297 -7.26 21.77 10.10
CA GLN A 297 -8.69 21.93 9.88
C GLN A 297 -9.45 20.68 10.32
N PRO A 298 -10.73 20.83 10.74
CA PRO A 298 -11.58 19.67 10.95
C PRO A 298 -11.72 18.86 9.65
N VAL A 299 -11.57 17.54 9.75
CA VAL A 299 -11.84 16.65 8.62
C VAL A 299 -13.35 16.68 8.36
N GLY A 300 -13.73 16.95 7.12
CA GLY A 300 -15.12 16.91 6.69
C GLY A 300 -15.66 15.47 6.67
N ASP A 301 -16.65 15.20 5.80
CA ASP A 301 -17.21 13.87 5.65
C ASP A 301 -16.14 12.83 5.23
N PRO A 302 -15.84 11.81 6.04
CA PRO A 302 -14.85 10.77 5.71
C PRO A 302 -15.19 9.97 4.44
N ALA A 303 -16.46 9.92 4.02
CA ALA A 303 -16.84 9.27 2.77
C ALA A 303 -16.13 9.90 1.55
N ARG A 304 -15.81 11.20 1.61
CA ARG A 304 -15.06 11.90 0.56
C ARG A 304 -13.60 11.45 0.44
N LEU A 305 -13.05 10.76 1.44
CA LEU A 305 -11.68 10.25 1.43
C LEU A 305 -11.55 8.96 0.62
N ILE A 306 -12.65 8.40 0.16
CA ILE A 306 -12.71 7.11 -0.55
C ILE A 306 -13.24 7.37 -1.96
N LEU A 307 -12.67 6.71 -2.96
CA LEU A 307 -13.24 6.68 -4.30
C LEU A 307 -14.33 5.61 -4.34
N GLU A 308 -15.56 6.05 -4.60
CA GLU A 308 -16.71 5.16 -4.87
C GLU A 308 -16.55 4.36 -6.17
#